data_ffa10fada941f994274b43586d85e23c
#
_entry.id   ffa10fada941f994274b43586d85e23c
#
_cell.length_a   1.000
_cell.length_b   1.000
_cell.length_c   1.000
_cell.angle_alpha   90.00
_cell.angle_beta   90.00
_cell.angle_gamma   90.00
#
_symmetry.space_group_name_H-M   'P 1'
#
loop_
_entity.id
_entity.type
_entity.pdbx_description
1 polymer ?
#
loop_
_entity_poly.entity_id
_entity_poly.type
_entity_poly.pdbx_seq_one_letter_code
_entity_poly.pdbx_strand_id
1 'polypeptide(L)'
;MSSPTPDQRLADFQDIPVIDIHDLLHGDELARRMVANQLGRAARDVGFFQVVGHGIDHALRDGLITQAKRFFAQPEATKMERYIGRYSHHRGYVPPGEESPDPTKPDMKEAFDLAFELTSDDPDVMAGTPLLGPNPWPDLDGFREPVAAYYDAAYQLGRALMGGFSLALGLDEQKLLSHVTKPPSQLRLIHYPYNPDAEDAQGIGAHTDYECFTLLLPTAPGLEVMNGKGEWIDVPFQEGALIVNIGDMLEIWSNGEFVATSHRVRKVKEERYSFPLFFACDYHTVVEPLTELVARHGQANYPPLKSGDHLYAQTIQTFRYLRERLAHGDITLPEGARAVGSLGQHGKRKEQHDKEPKE
;
A
#
# COMPACT_ATOMS: atom_id res chain seq x y z
N MET A 1 6.22 -20.97 29.22
CA MET A 1 5.17 -20.84 28.18
C MET A 1 5.91 -20.34 26.96
N SER A 2 6.04 -21.13 25.92
CA SER A 2 6.69 -20.71 24.67
C SER A 2 5.85 -19.60 24.03
N SER A 3 6.47 -18.48 23.69
CA SER A 3 5.82 -17.42 22.91
C SER A 3 5.34 -18.03 21.58
N PRO A 4 4.13 -17.71 21.12
CA PRO A 4 3.63 -18.24 19.86
C PRO A 4 4.57 -17.81 18.72
N THR A 5 4.83 -18.71 17.79
CA THR A 5 5.52 -18.40 16.54
C THR A 5 4.68 -17.40 15.70
N PRO A 6 5.28 -16.60 14.80
CA PRO A 6 4.55 -15.64 13.97
C PRO A 6 3.33 -16.20 13.25
N ASP A 7 3.33 -17.49 12.90
CA ASP A 7 2.21 -18.19 12.27
C ASP A 7 0.99 -18.44 13.18
N GLN A 8 1.13 -18.29 14.51
CA GLN A 8 0.01 -18.47 15.46
C GLN A 8 -0.69 -17.14 15.81
N ARG A 9 -0.28 -16.02 15.25
CA ARG A 9 -0.76 -14.69 15.67
C ARG A 9 -1.90 -14.13 14.86
N LEU A 10 -2.09 -14.55 13.61
CA LEU A 10 -3.27 -14.13 12.89
C LEU A 10 -4.49 -14.84 13.49
N ALA A 11 -5.28 -14.06 14.23
CA ALA A 11 -6.48 -14.56 14.85
C ALA A 11 -7.48 -15.05 13.78
N ASP A 12 -8.35 -15.96 14.17
CA ASP A 12 -9.53 -16.34 13.40
C ASP A 12 -10.54 -15.19 13.44
N PHE A 13 -10.13 -13.97 13.02
CA PHE A 13 -11.02 -12.82 13.04
C PHE A 13 -12.18 -13.00 12.05
N GLN A 14 -13.33 -12.46 12.41
CA GLN A 14 -14.54 -12.43 11.58
C GLN A 14 -14.96 -10.99 11.29
N ASP A 15 -14.42 -10.03 12.04
CA ASP A 15 -14.75 -8.62 11.96
C ASP A 15 -13.49 -7.78 11.74
N ILE A 16 -13.64 -6.67 11.01
CA ILE A 16 -12.59 -5.68 10.78
C ILE A 16 -12.80 -4.54 11.79
N PRO A 17 -11.81 -4.25 12.67
CA PRO A 17 -11.94 -3.21 13.67
C PRO A 17 -12.19 -1.82 13.07
N VAL A 18 -12.99 -1.01 13.73
CA VAL A 18 -13.17 0.44 13.43
C VAL A 18 -12.59 1.23 14.59
N ILE A 19 -11.67 2.14 14.32
CA ILE A 19 -10.93 2.92 15.32
C ILE A 19 -11.16 4.40 15.06
N ASP A 20 -11.68 5.12 16.07
CA ASP A 20 -11.71 6.58 16.06
C ASP A 20 -10.30 7.08 16.42
N ILE A 21 -9.69 7.80 15.48
CA ILE A 21 -8.33 8.32 15.64
C ILE A 21 -8.29 9.83 15.95
N HIS A 22 -9.42 10.44 16.26
CA HIS A 22 -9.48 11.87 16.61
C HIS A 22 -8.46 12.22 17.71
N ASP A 23 -8.40 11.41 18.77
CA ASP A 23 -7.49 11.68 19.88
C ASP A 23 -6.01 11.36 19.59
N LEU A 24 -5.73 10.56 18.56
CA LEU A 24 -4.34 10.44 18.05
C LEU A 24 -3.84 11.76 17.47
N LEU A 25 -4.74 12.51 16.84
CA LEU A 25 -4.42 13.76 16.14
C LEU A 25 -4.48 14.99 17.07
N HIS A 26 -5.39 14.99 18.02
CA HIS A 26 -5.76 16.18 18.81
C HIS A 26 -5.74 15.97 20.33
N GLY A 27 -5.59 14.74 20.80
CA GLY A 27 -5.60 14.39 22.21
C GLY A 27 -4.29 14.74 22.94
N ASP A 28 -4.36 14.68 24.26
CA ASP A 28 -3.17 14.73 25.10
C ASP A 28 -2.34 13.42 24.99
N GLU A 29 -1.20 13.36 25.64
CA GLU A 29 -0.29 12.20 25.56
C GLU A 29 -0.99 10.88 25.96
N LEU A 30 -1.83 10.91 26.99
CA LEU A 30 -2.53 9.70 27.45
C LEU A 30 -3.56 9.24 26.43
N ALA A 31 -4.38 10.14 25.91
CA ALA A 31 -5.38 9.86 24.88
C ALA A 31 -4.74 9.33 23.61
N ARG A 32 -3.64 9.95 23.15
CA ARG A 32 -2.85 9.49 21.99
C ARG A 32 -2.32 8.06 22.19
N ARG A 33 -1.77 7.74 23.38
CA ARG A 33 -1.32 6.39 23.70
C ARG A 33 -2.45 5.37 23.75
N MET A 34 -3.64 5.76 24.20
CA MET A 34 -4.81 4.88 24.18
C MET A 34 -5.21 4.50 22.75
N VAL A 35 -5.25 5.46 21.84
CA VAL A 35 -5.52 5.19 20.41
C VAL A 35 -4.39 4.36 19.80
N ALA A 36 -3.13 4.70 20.06
CA ALA A 36 -1.99 3.92 19.58
C ALA A 36 -2.08 2.44 20.03
N ASN A 37 -2.52 2.17 21.25
CA ASN A 37 -2.74 0.80 21.74
C ASN A 37 -3.86 0.07 20.96
N GLN A 38 -4.91 0.78 20.52
CA GLN A 38 -5.96 0.20 19.68
C GLN A 38 -5.41 -0.13 18.28
N LEU A 39 -4.66 0.81 17.67
CA LEU A 39 -3.96 0.58 16.40
C LEU A 39 -3.04 -0.63 16.49
N GLY A 40 -2.24 -0.71 17.56
CA GLY A 40 -1.32 -1.82 17.78
C GLY A 40 -2.00 -3.18 17.93
N ARG A 41 -3.15 -3.25 18.61
CA ARG A 41 -3.93 -4.49 18.68
C ARG A 41 -4.46 -4.89 17.31
N ALA A 42 -5.10 -3.97 16.59
CA ALA A 42 -5.62 -4.24 15.26
C ALA A 42 -4.51 -4.67 14.27
N ALA A 43 -3.33 -4.02 14.34
CA ALA A 43 -2.18 -4.37 13.51
C ALA A 43 -1.58 -5.75 13.84
N ARG A 44 -1.66 -6.20 15.11
CA ARG A 44 -1.18 -7.54 15.53
C ARG A 44 -2.18 -8.64 15.22
N ASP A 45 -3.47 -8.38 15.48
CA ASP A 45 -4.49 -9.43 15.47
C ASP A 45 -5.10 -9.63 14.07
N VAL A 46 -5.20 -8.55 13.28
CA VAL A 46 -5.88 -8.54 11.99
C VAL A 46 -4.98 -8.04 10.85
N GLY A 47 -4.12 -7.05 11.11
CA GLY A 47 -3.33 -6.36 10.08
C GLY A 47 -4.17 -5.42 9.20
N PHE A 48 -5.49 -5.33 9.46
CA PHE A 48 -6.46 -4.49 8.77
C PHE A 48 -7.42 -3.84 9.76
N PHE A 49 -7.79 -2.60 9.52
CA PHE A 49 -8.79 -1.89 10.30
C PHE A 49 -9.32 -0.67 9.53
N GLN A 50 -10.45 -0.13 9.95
CA GLN A 50 -10.97 1.12 9.44
C GLN A 50 -10.68 2.24 10.43
N VAL A 51 -10.46 3.46 9.92
CA VAL A 51 -10.28 4.65 10.75
C VAL A 51 -11.36 5.68 10.45
N VAL A 52 -11.91 6.25 11.51
CA VAL A 52 -12.83 7.39 11.51
C VAL A 52 -12.21 8.52 12.33
N GLY A 53 -12.80 9.71 12.33
CA GLY A 53 -12.24 10.85 13.05
C GLY A 53 -10.89 11.34 12.50
N HIS A 54 -10.55 10.97 11.28
CA HIS A 54 -9.23 11.19 10.62
C HIS A 54 -9.03 12.61 10.09
N GLY A 55 -10.04 13.50 10.16
CA GLY A 55 -9.91 14.90 9.80
C GLY A 55 -9.79 15.24 8.31
N ILE A 56 -9.74 14.25 7.40
CA ILE A 56 -9.78 14.53 5.96
C ILE A 56 -11.20 14.95 5.59
N ASP A 57 -11.34 16.21 5.16
CA ASP A 57 -12.64 16.83 4.86
C ASP A 57 -13.36 16.08 3.72
N HIS A 58 -14.68 16.05 3.81
CA HIS A 58 -15.55 15.51 2.77
C HIS A 58 -15.31 16.20 1.42
N ALA A 59 -15.12 17.52 1.41
CA ALA A 59 -14.82 18.29 0.19
C ALA A 59 -13.53 17.84 -0.51
N LEU A 60 -12.48 17.47 0.25
CA LEU A 60 -11.24 16.92 -0.33
C LEU A 60 -11.47 15.57 -1.00
N ARG A 61 -12.23 14.70 -0.35
CA ARG A 61 -12.58 13.37 -0.88
C ARG A 61 -13.43 13.47 -2.14
N ASP A 62 -14.44 14.33 -2.14
CA ASP A 62 -15.31 14.58 -3.30
C ASP A 62 -14.55 15.25 -4.44
N GLY A 63 -13.64 16.15 -4.12
CA GLY A 63 -12.74 16.78 -5.09
C GLY A 63 -11.89 15.71 -5.82
N LEU A 64 -11.24 14.83 -5.08
CA LEU A 64 -10.48 13.70 -5.64
C LEU A 64 -11.34 12.81 -6.55
N ILE A 65 -12.49 12.34 -6.04
CA ILE A 65 -13.40 11.45 -6.76
C ILE A 65 -13.90 12.12 -8.06
N THR A 66 -14.26 13.40 -7.97
CA THR A 66 -14.72 14.17 -9.14
C THR A 66 -13.64 14.27 -10.21
N GLN A 67 -12.41 14.58 -9.82
CA GLN A 67 -11.31 14.71 -10.78
C GLN A 67 -10.91 13.34 -11.37
N ALA A 68 -10.91 12.27 -10.57
CA ALA A 68 -10.69 10.92 -11.08
C ALA A 68 -11.73 10.53 -12.15
N LYS A 69 -13.02 10.76 -11.88
CA LYS A 69 -14.09 10.52 -12.87
C LYS A 69 -13.90 11.33 -14.15
N ARG A 70 -13.54 12.61 -14.04
CA ARG A 70 -13.27 13.46 -15.20
C ARG A 70 -12.07 12.96 -16.01
N PHE A 71 -11.00 12.53 -15.34
CA PHE A 71 -9.81 12.01 -16.01
C PHE A 71 -10.10 10.71 -16.76
N PHE A 72 -10.72 9.73 -16.09
CA PHE A 72 -11.00 8.43 -16.72
C PHE A 72 -12.07 8.48 -17.80
N ALA A 73 -12.96 9.48 -17.78
CA ALA A 73 -13.92 9.74 -18.85
C ALA A 73 -13.29 10.31 -20.14
N GLN A 74 -12.00 10.70 -20.11
CA GLN A 74 -11.33 11.19 -21.31
C GLN A 74 -11.09 10.05 -22.33
N PRO A 75 -10.96 10.40 -23.64
CA PRO A 75 -10.53 9.42 -24.64
C PRO A 75 -9.19 8.75 -24.24
N GLU A 76 -9.05 7.48 -24.54
CA GLU A 76 -7.83 6.73 -24.23
C GLU A 76 -6.56 7.41 -24.77
N ALA A 77 -6.61 7.92 -25.99
CA ALA A 77 -5.48 8.64 -26.61
C ALA A 77 -5.00 9.82 -25.75
N THR A 78 -5.92 10.56 -25.14
CA THR A 78 -5.58 11.68 -24.23
C THR A 78 -4.94 11.17 -22.94
N LYS A 79 -5.49 10.12 -22.32
CA LYS A 79 -4.91 9.50 -21.14
C LYS A 79 -3.51 8.96 -21.42
N MET A 80 -3.28 8.35 -22.57
CA MET A 80 -1.99 7.82 -23.05
C MET A 80 -0.91 8.88 -23.26
N GLU A 81 -1.24 10.17 -23.31
CA GLU A 81 -0.25 11.23 -23.29
C GLU A 81 0.57 11.25 -21.99
N ARG A 82 -0.01 10.72 -20.92
CA ARG A 82 0.61 10.57 -19.59
C ARG A 82 0.90 9.10 -19.24
N TYR A 83 1.08 8.25 -20.27
CA TYR A 83 1.40 6.83 -20.07
C TYR A 83 2.62 6.63 -19.17
N ILE A 84 2.47 5.79 -18.15
CA ILE A 84 3.47 5.54 -17.10
C ILE A 84 4.85 5.13 -17.65
N GLY A 85 4.90 4.39 -18.73
CA GLY A 85 6.14 3.93 -19.37
C GLY A 85 6.97 5.04 -20.02
N ARG A 86 6.45 6.28 -20.12
CA ARG A 86 7.20 7.44 -20.63
C ARG A 86 8.12 8.06 -19.57
N TYR A 87 7.95 7.74 -18.31
CA TYR A 87 8.62 8.38 -17.18
C TYR A 87 9.51 7.38 -16.44
N SER A 88 10.75 7.79 -16.15
CA SER A 88 11.72 6.95 -15.44
C SER A 88 11.35 6.70 -13.98
N HIS A 89 10.53 7.56 -13.40
CA HIS A 89 10.13 7.53 -12.00
C HIS A 89 8.80 6.79 -11.73
N HIS A 90 8.27 6.05 -12.71
CA HIS A 90 7.11 5.17 -12.56
C HIS A 90 5.86 5.89 -12.03
N ARG A 91 5.37 6.90 -12.77
CA ARG A 91 4.16 7.68 -12.47
C ARG A 91 3.39 7.99 -13.74
N GLY A 92 2.10 8.18 -13.64
CA GLY A 92 1.23 8.53 -14.75
C GLY A 92 0.12 7.50 -15.00
N TYR A 93 -0.40 7.48 -16.21
CA TYR A 93 -1.52 6.64 -16.60
C TYR A 93 -1.10 5.20 -16.84
N VAL A 94 -1.84 4.28 -16.22
CA VAL A 94 -1.69 2.82 -16.33
C VAL A 94 -2.92 2.30 -17.10
N PRO A 95 -2.79 1.92 -18.38
CA PRO A 95 -3.90 1.37 -19.15
C PRO A 95 -4.28 -0.05 -18.69
N PRO A 96 -5.47 -0.55 -19.02
CA PRO A 96 -5.87 -1.92 -18.74
C PRO A 96 -4.83 -2.94 -19.25
N GLY A 97 -4.51 -3.94 -18.44
CA GLY A 97 -3.56 -5.00 -18.78
C GLY A 97 -2.08 -4.61 -18.70
N GLU A 98 -1.74 -3.39 -18.27
CA GLU A 98 -0.35 -2.97 -18.09
C GLU A 98 0.27 -3.55 -16.82
N GLU A 99 -0.53 -3.68 -15.77
CA GLU A 99 -0.15 -4.27 -14.50
C GLU A 99 -0.75 -5.67 -14.37
N SER A 100 0.06 -6.65 -14.05
CA SER A 100 -0.40 -7.99 -13.68
C SER A 100 0.73 -8.79 -13.04
N PRO A 101 0.51 -9.36 -11.84
CA PRO A 101 1.42 -10.36 -11.27
C PRO A 101 1.47 -11.65 -12.11
N ASP A 102 0.37 -11.99 -12.80
CA ASP A 102 0.26 -13.13 -13.72
C ASP A 102 0.00 -12.62 -15.14
N PRO A 103 0.98 -12.66 -16.04
CA PRO A 103 0.83 -12.18 -17.42
C PRO A 103 -0.30 -12.85 -18.22
N THR A 104 -0.76 -14.02 -17.77
CA THR A 104 -1.87 -14.75 -18.43
C THR A 104 -3.26 -14.25 -17.99
N LYS A 105 -3.32 -13.43 -16.95
CA LYS A 105 -4.56 -12.88 -16.37
C LYS A 105 -4.44 -11.37 -16.17
N PRO A 106 -4.50 -10.57 -17.23
CA PRO A 106 -4.36 -9.13 -17.13
C PRO A 106 -5.50 -8.53 -16.29
N ASP A 107 -5.16 -7.59 -15.42
CA ASP A 107 -6.13 -6.80 -14.67
C ASP A 107 -6.89 -5.85 -15.61
N MET A 108 -8.21 -5.84 -15.49
CA MET A 108 -9.11 -5.02 -16.33
C MET A 108 -9.42 -3.66 -15.71
N LYS A 109 -8.57 -3.18 -14.81
CA LYS A 109 -8.61 -1.84 -14.22
C LYS A 109 -7.70 -0.90 -15.02
N GLU A 110 -7.98 0.38 -14.94
CA GLU A 110 -7.04 1.43 -15.31
C GLU A 110 -6.68 2.27 -14.08
N ALA A 111 -5.53 2.94 -14.09
CA ALA A 111 -5.10 3.76 -12.96
C ALA A 111 -4.36 5.02 -13.42
N PHE A 112 -4.25 5.98 -12.49
CA PHE A 112 -3.33 7.12 -12.60
C PHE A 112 -2.52 7.24 -11.31
N ASP A 113 -1.20 7.15 -11.45
CA ASP A 113 -0.26 7.12 -10.34
C ASP A 113 0.45 8.46 -10.16
N LEU A 114 0.43 8.95 -8.92
CA LEU A 114 1.23 10.08 -8.48
C LEU A 114 1.85 9.76 -7.12
N ALA A 115 2.93 10.45 -6.76
CA ALA A 115 3.61 10.20 -5.50
C ALA A 115 4.16 11.49 -4.90
N PHE A 116 4.91 11.39 -3.79
CA PHE A 116 5.58 12.54 -3.18
C PHE A 116 6.37 13.32 -4.23
N GLU A 117 5.96 14.56 -4.48
CA GLU A 117 6.47 15.33 -5.60
C GLU A 117 7.87 15.88 -5.28
N LEU A 118 8.84 15.51 -6.09
CA LEU A 118 10.19 16.07 -6.06
C LEU A 118 10.44 16.87 -7.33
N THR A 119 11.18 17.94 -7.19
CA THR A 119 11.60 18.76 -8.33
C THR A 119 12.70 18.05 -9.14
N SER A 120 12.85 18.42 -10.40
CA SER A 120 13.85 17.83 -11.30
C SER A 120 15.30 18.10 -10.88
N ASP A 121 15.53 19.07 -10.01
CA ASP A 121 16.82 19.43 -9.42
C ASP A 121 17.08 18.79 -8.04
N ASP A 122 16.16 17.97 -7.52
CA ASP A 122 16.44 17.16 -6.33
C ASP A 122 17.62 16.20 -6.59
N PRO A 123 18.57 16.06 -5.65
CA PRO A 123 19.75 15.24 -5.84
C PRO A 123 19.47 13.78 -6.19
N ASP A 124 18.42 13.17 -5.62
CA ASP A 124 18.05 11.78 -5.93
C ASP A 124 17.44 11.67 -7.34
N VAL A 125 16.64 12.67 -7.74
CA VAL A 125 16.08 12.71 -9.10
C VAL A 125 17.20 12.91 -10.13
N MET A 126 18.15 13.81 -9.88
CA MET A 126 19.33 13.99 -10.74
C MET A 126 20.22 12.75 -10.80
N ALA A 127 20.31 11.99 -9.71
CA ALA A 127 21.02 10.71 -9.68
C ALA A 127 20.28 9.57 -10.40
N GLY A 128 19.04 9.78 -10.83
CA GLY A 128 18.21 8.78 -11.49
C GLY A 128 17.70 7.70 -10.53
N THR A 129 17.53 8.04 -9.23
CA THR A 129 16.96 7.12 -8.25
C THR A 129 15.55 6.70 -8.69
N PRO A 130 15.28 5.41 -8.86
CA PRO A 130 13.96 4.94 -9.29
C PRO A 130 12.85 5.41 -8.35
N LEU A 131 11.62 5.52 -8.87
CA LEU A 131 10.41 5.90 -8.13
C LEU A 131 10.39 7.35 -7.60
N LEU A 132 11.49 8.10 -7.70
CA LEU A 132 11.57 9.48 -7.22
C LEU A 132 11.57 10.46 -8.39
N GLY A 133 10.71 11.50 -8.35
CA GLY A 133 10.63 12.52 -9.40
C GLY A 133 9.38 13.40 -9.33
N PRO A 134 9.17 14.23 -10.36
CA PRO A 134 7.97 15.04 -10.48
C PRO A 134 6.74 14.22 -10.90
N ASN A 135 5.54 14.70 -10.58
CA ASN A 135 4.30 14.10 -11.05
C ASN A 135 3.96 14.55 -12.47
N PRO A 136 3.60 13.64 -13.39
CA PRO A 136 3.24 13.97 -14.76
C PRO A 136 1.77 14.40 -14.85
N TRP A 137 1.44 15.55 -14.28
CA TRP A 137 0.08 16.06 -14.23
C TRP A 137 -0.57 16.10 -15.62
N PRO A 138 -1.82 15.62 -15.77
CA PRO A 138 -2.54 15.71 -17.05
C PRO A 138 -2.91 17.14 -17.37
N ASP A 139 -3.04 17.45 -18.65
CA ASP A 139 -3.56 18.74 -19.12
C ASP A 139 -5.10 18.71 -19.04
N LEU A 140 -5.58 18.81 -17.81
CA LEU A 140 -7.00 18.80 -17.46
C LEU A 140 -7.26 19.89 -16.43
N ASP A 141 -7.94 20.95 -16.85
CA ASP A 141 -8.21 22.12 -16.01
C ASP A 141 -8.83 21.72 -14.66
N GLY A 142 -8.24 22.22 -13.57
CA GLY A 142 -8.70 22.00 -12.21
C GLY A 142 -8.48 20.57 -11.69
N PHE A 143 -7.65 19.74 -12.35
CA PHE A 143 -7.35 18.39 -11.88
C PHE A 143 -6.31 18.40 -10.76
N ARG A 144 -5.20 19.16 -10.94
CA ARG A 144 -4.03 19.09 -10.06
C ARG A 144 -4.35 19.48 -8.62
N GLU A 145 -4.99 20.63 -8.42
CA GLU A 145 -5.15 21.21 -7.09
C GLU A 145 -5.96 20.32 -6.13
N PRO A 146 -7.16 19.78 -6.49
CA PRO A 146 -7.90 18.91 -5.56
C PRO A 146 -7.20 17.58 -5.31
N VAL A 147 -6.54 17.01 -6.33
CA VAL A 147 -5.81 15.74 -6.21
C VAL A 147 -4.58 15.91 -5.32
N ALA A 148 -3.80 16.97 -5.51
CA ALA A 148 -2.65 17.29 -4.67
C ALA A 148 -3.08 17.59 -3.23
N ALA A 149 -4.16 18.36 -3.03
CA ALA A 149 -4.67 18.67 -1.69
C ALA A 149 -5.12 17.41 -0.94
N TYR A 150 -5.76 16.46 -1.60
CA TYR A 150 -6.08 15.16 -1.01
C TYR A 150 -4.81 14.36 -0.68
N TYR A 151 -3.84 14.33 -1.62
CA TYR A 151 -2.57 13.66 -1.39
C TYR A 151 -1.88 14.19 -0.12
N ASP A 152 -1.78 15.51 0.00
CA ASP A 152 -1.14 16.16 1.15
C ASP A 152 -1.85 15.81 2.46
N ALA A 153 -3.18 15.87 2.49
CA ALA A 153 -3.98 15.54 3.67
C ALA A 153 -3.81 14.05 4.07
N ALA A 154 -3.88 13.14 3.10
CA ALA A 154 -3.67 11.72 3.33
C ALA A 154 -2.22 11.40 3.75
N TYR A 155 -1.23 12.09 3.19
CA TYR A 155 0.17 11.95 3.57
C TYR A 155 0.42 12.42 5.01
N GLN A 156 -0.14 13.55 5.44
CA GLN A 156 -0.03 14.01 6.83
C GLN A 156 -0.73 13.06 7.81
N LEU A 157 -1.90 12.52 7.44
CA LEU A 157 -2.55 11.46 8.20
C LEU A 157 -1.66 10.21 8.32
N GLY A 158 -1.02 9.81 7.21
CA GLY A 158 -0.07 8.70 7.20
C GLY A 158 1.10 8.94 8.16
N ARG A 159 1.64 10.15 8.21
CA ARG A 159 2.69 10.52 9.17
C ARG A 159 2.21 10.37 10.62
N ALA A 160 0.99 10.83 10.93
CA ALA A 160 0.41 10.68 12.27
C ALA A 160 0.23 9.20 12.65
N LEU A 161 -0.26 8.38 11.73
CA LEU A 161 -0.40 6.92 11.95
C LEU A 161 0.96 6.25 12.14
N MET A 162 2.00 6.66 11.38
CA MET A 162 3.37 6.14 11.57
C MET A 162 3.89 6.42 12.98
N GLY A 163 3.67 7.63 13.51
CA GLY A 163 3.94 7.97 14.91
C GLY A 163 3.12 7.11 15.88
N GLY A 164 1.84 6.90 15.58
CA GLY A 164 0.95 6.02 16.35
C GLY A 164 1.45 4.57 16.39
N PHE A 165 1.95 4.04 15.28
CA PHE A 165 2.57 2.70 15.24
C PHE A 165 3.86 2.62 16.05
N SER A 166 4.71 3.68 16.03
CA SER A 166 5.86 3.76 16.93
C SER A 166 5.45 3.65 18.40
N LEU A 167 4.46 4.44 18.83
CA LEU A 167 3.91 4.40 20.19
C LEU A 167 3.31 3.04 20.54
N ALA A 168 2.61 2.39 19.59
CA ALA A 168 2.01 1.07 19.75
C ALA A 168 3.05 -0.04 19.97
N LEU A 169 4.25 0.14 19.46
CA LEU A 169 5.41 -0.73 19.68
C LEU A 169 6.15 -0.40 20.98
N GLY A 170 5.72 0.64 21.71
CA GLY A 170 6.38 1.11 22.94
C GLY A 170 7.65 1.91 22.67
N LEU A 171 7.77 2.51 21.51
CA LEU A 171 8.91 3.29 21.06
C LEU A 171 8.61 4.79 21.12
N ASP A 172 9.66 5.61 20.94
CA ASP A 172 9.50 7.03 20.70
C ASP A 172 8.72 7.27 19.39
N GLU A 173 7.84 8.26 19.40
CA GLU A 173 6.99 8.60 18.24
C GLU A 173 7.81 8.87 16.97
N GLN A 174 8.99 9.51 17.13
CA GLN A 174 9.87 9.87 16.01
C GLN A 174 10.68 8.68 15.49
N LYS A 175 10.68 7.54 16.15
CA LYS A 175 11.51 6.38 15.78
C LYS A 175 11.29 5.96 14.32
N LEU A 176 10.05 5.76 13.90
CA LEU A 176 9.72 5.42 12.51
C LEU A 176 9.59 6.66 11.62
N LEU A 177 9.11 7.78 12.16
CA LEU A 177 8.94 9.03 11.42
C LEU A 177 10.25 9.61 10.88
N SER A 178 11.38 9.35 11.52
CA SER A 178 12.70 9.80 11.04
C SER A 178 13.08 9.21 9.68
N HIS A 179 12.40 8.15 9.25
CA HIS A 179 12.58 7.49 7.94
C HIS A 179 11.56 7.93 6.89
N VAL A 180 10.79 9.00 7.14
CA VAL A 180 9.73 9.49 6.25
C VAL A 180 9.94 10.98 5.98
N THR A 181 10.95 11.29 5.15
CA THR A 181 11.32 12.67 4.79
C THR A 181 10.95 13.01 3.35
N LYS A 182 11.26 12.15 2.39
CA LYS A 182 10.91 12.21 0.96
C LYS A 182 10.65 10.81 0.39
N PRO A 183 9.65 10.10 0.95
CA PRO A 183 9.40 8.72 0.58
C PRO A 183 8.75 8.60 -0.80
N PRO A 184 8.90 7.48 -1.52
CA PRO A 184 8.15 7.20 -2.74
C PRO A 184 6.68 6.84 -2.47
N SER A 185 6.05 7.44 -1.46
CA SER A 185 4.64 7.17 -1.13
C SER A 185 3.74 7.52 -2.31
N GLN A 186 3.03 6.53 -2.82
CA GLN A 186 2.27 6.62 -4.06
C GLN A 186 0.77 6.65 -3.78
N LEU A 187 0.08 7.68 -4.31
CA LEU A 187 -1.38 7.68 -4.41
C LEU A 187 -1.75 7.16 -5.79
N ARG A 188 -2.57 6.13 -5.82
CA ARG A 188 -3.10 5.55 -7.06
C ARG A 188 -4.60 5.85 -7.17
N LEU A 189 -5.00 6.54 -8.22
CA LEU A 189 -6.41 6.65 -8.60
C LEU A 189 -6.74 5.43 -9.43
N ILE A 190 -7.64 4.56 -8.96
CA ILE A 190 -8.03 3.33 -9.67
C ILE A 190 -9.47 3.44 -10.13
N HIS A 191 -9.70 3.09 -11.40
CA HIS A 191 -11.02 2.94 -11.99
C HIS A 191 -11.24 1.50 -12.44
N TYR A 192 -12.31 0.91 -11.94
CA TYR A 192 -12.84 -0.37 -12.39
C TYR A 192 -14.08 -0.08 -13.23
N PRO A 193 -14.01 -0.20 -14.56
CA PRO A 193 -15.15 0.09 -15.40
C PRO A 193 -16.27 -0.93 -15.18
N TYR A 194 -17.52 -0.50 -15.45
CA TYR A 194 -18.67 -1.41 -15.47
C TYR A 194 -18.40 -2.59 -16.40
N ASN A 195 -18.58 -3.80 -15.88
CA ASN A 195 -18.42 -5.03 -16.68
C ASN A 195 -19.57 -6.00 -16.39
N PRO A 196 -20.58 -6.09 -17.27
CA PRO A 196 -21.73 -6.96 -17.07
C PRO A 196 -21.37 -8.45 -17.08
N ASP A 197 -20.26 -8.81 -17.74
CA ASP A 197 -19.77 -10.18 -17.86
C ASP A 197 -18.79 -10.57 -16.74
N ALA A 198 -18.60 -9.68 -15.75
CA ALA A 198 -17.81 -10.02 -14.57
C ALA A 198 -18.56 -11.07 -13.74
N GLU A 199 -18.31 -12.34 -14.04
CA GLU A 199 -18.62 -13.43 -13.13
C GLU A 199 -17.62 -13.40 -11.96
N ASP A 200 -17.93 -14.05 -10.83
CA ASP A 200 -17.18 -14.12 -9.55
C ASP A 200 -15.66 -14.39 -9.67
N ALA A 201 -14.99 -13.67 -10.52
CA ALA A 201 -13.57 -13.73 -10.75
C ALA A 201 -12.84 -12.68 -9.88
N GLN A 202 -11.58 -12.93 -9.56
CA GLN A 202 -10.76 -11.98 -8.80
C GLN A 202 -10.53 -10.69 -9.62
N GLY A 203 -10.80 -9.54 -9.03
CA GLY A 203 -10.48 -8.23 -9.61
C GLY A 203 -8.98 -7.93 -9.48
N ILE A 204 -8.44 -8.06 -8.25
CA ILE A 204 -7.00 -8.08 -7.94
C ILE A 204 -6.75 -9.36 -7.16
N GLY A 205 -5.73 -10.12 -7.55
CA GLY A 205 -5.32 -11.36 -6.90
C GLY A 205 -4.89 -11.15 -5.44
N ALA A 206 -4.83 -12.23 -4.68
CA ALA A 206 -4.35 -12.21 -3.30
C ALA A 206 -2.89 -11.74 -3.22
N HIS A 207 -2.61 -10.72 -2.40
CA HIS A 207 -1.28 -10.14 -2.20
C HIS A 207 -1.17 -9.48 -0.82
N THR A 208 0.03 -9.08 -0.45
CA THR A 208 0.33 -8.10 0.60
C THR A 208 0.91 -6.85 -0.05
N ASP A 209 0.77 -5.68 0.61
CA ASP A 209 1.38 -4.45 0.14
C ASP A 209 2.87 -4.40 0.55
N TYR A 210 3.69 -3.79 -0.28
CA TYR A 210 5.15 -3.80 -0.11
C TYR A 210 5.67 -2.67 0.75
N GLU A 211 4.87 -1.63 0.97
CA GLU A 211 5.20 -0.41 1.71
C GLU A 211 5.07 -0.62 3.22
N CYS A 212 5.06 0.46 3.99
CA CYS A 212 4.85 0.38 5.44
C CYS A 212 3.40 0.03 5.77
N PHE A 213 2.46 0.71 5.14
CA PHE A 213 1.02 0.46 5.23
C PHE A 213 0.30 1.22 4.12
N THR A 214 -0.96 0.87 3.89
CA THR A 214 -1.82 1.55 2.91
C THR A 214 -2.95 2.29 3.61
N LEU A 215 -3.25 3.50 3.13
CA LEU A 215 -4.45 4.27 3.43
C LEU A 215 -5.37 4.21 2.21
N LEU A 216 -6.47 3.51 2.31
CA LEU A 216 -7.39 3.31 1.20
C LEU A 216 -8.70 4.08 1.41
N LEU A 217 -9.06 4.95 0.48
CA LEU A 217 -10.41 5.50 0.34
C LEU A 217 -11.17 4.67 -0.70
N PRO A 218 -12.10 3.79 -0.30
CA PRO A 218 -12.96 3.06 -1.23
C PRO A 218 -14.21 3.88 -1.56
N THR A 219 -14.78 3.68 -2.75
CA THR A 219 -16.11 4.25 -3.09
C THR A 219 -17.24 3.21 -3.08
N ALA A 220 -16.90 1.94 -2.94
CA ALA A 220 -17.84 0.82 -2.91
C ALA A 220 -17.22 -0.41 -2.23
N PRO A 221 -18.03 -1.40 -1.81
CA PRO A 221 -17.54 -2.64 -1.23
C PRO A 221 -16.74 -3.51 -2.23
N GLY A 222 -16.17 -4.62 -1.77
CA GLY A 222 -15.50 -5.62 -2.61
C GLY A 222 -14.07 -5.96 -2.20
N LEU A 223 -13.55 -5.35 -1.13
CA LEU A 223 -12.28 -5.75 -0.52
C LEU A 223 -12.52 -6.91 0.44
N GLU A 224 -11.68 -7.94 0.34
CA GLU A 224 -11.68 -9.11 1.23
C GLU A 224 -10.28 -9.33 1.81
N VAL A 225 -10.24 -9.76 3.06
CA VAL A 225 -9.03 -10.00 3.85
C VAL A 225 -9.00 -11.44 4.34
N MET A 226 -7.84 -12.10 4.30
CA MET A 226 -7.69 -13.49 4.68
C MET A 226 -7.39 -13.62 6.17
N ASN A 227 -8.23 -14.35 6.92
CA ASN A 227 -7.98 -14.63 8.33
C ASN A 227 -6.98 -15.78 8.55
N GLY A 228 -6.68 -16.11 9.82
CA GLY A 228 -5.74 -17.16 10.20
C GLY A 228 -6.14 -18.56 9.69
N LYS A 229 -7.42 -18.84 9.50
CA LYS A 229 -7.93 -20.11 8.91
C LYS A 229 -7.84 -20.17 7.39
N GLY A 230 -7.51 -19.05 6.72
CA GLY A 230 -7.52 -18.97 5.26
C GLY A 230 -8.88 -18.65 4.67
N GLU A 231 -9.82 -18.19 5.48
CA GLU A 231 -11.14 -17.74 5.06
C GLU A 231 -11.06 -16.28 4.61
N TRP A 232 -11.79 -15.93 3.57
CA TRP A 232 -11.92 -14.57 3.08
C TRP A 232 -13.05 -13.85 3.82
N ILE A 233 -12.70 -12.76 4.49
CA ILE A 233 -13.61 -11.92 5.27
C ILE A 233 -13.83 -10.62 4.51
N ASP A 234 -15.09 -10.26 4.26
CA ASP A 234 -15.44 -8.98 3.65
C ASP A 234 -15.06 -7.82 4.55
N VAL A 235 -14.45 -6.78 3.98
CA VAL A 235 -14.28 -5.49 4.66
C VAL A 235 -15.56 -4.68 4.48
N PRO A 236 -16.30 -4.36 5.56
CA PRO A 236 -17.53 -3.60 5.45
C PRO A 236 -17.27 -2.21 4.85
N PHE A 237 -18.07 -1.81 3.86
CA PHE A 237 -18.01 -0.45 3.36
C PHE A 237 -18.70 0.50 4.35
N GLN A 238 -17.95 1.49 4.83
CA GLN A 238 -18.44 2.58 5.66
C GLN A 238 -18.11 3.90 4.98
N GLU A 239 -19.14 4.67 4.65
CA GLU A 239 -18.96 5.96 4.00
C GLU A 239 -18.08 6.88 4.86
N GLY A 240 -17.05 7.43 4.25
CA GLY A 240 -16.14 8.36 4.89
C GLY A 240 -15.06 7.74 5.77
N ALA A 241 -15.12 6.45 6.08
CA ALA A 241 -14.00 5.77 6.72
C ALA A 241 -12.88 5.50 5.72
N LEU A 242 -11.65 5.54 6.20
CA LEU A 242 -10.49 5.03 5.45
C LEU A 242 -10.14 3.63 5.96
N ILE A 243 -9.70 2.77 5.06
CA ILE A 243 -9.18 1.45 5.41
C ILE A 243 -7.66 1.56 5.54
N VAL A 244 -7.11 0.97 6.59
CA VAL A 244 -5.67 0.87 6.84
C VAL A 244 -5.28 -0.58 6.84
N ASN A 245 -4.26 -0.94 6.07
CA ASN A 245 -3.65 -2.25 6.13
C ASN A 245 -2.14 -2.15 6.29
N ILE A 246 -1.60 -3.03 7.13
CA ILE A 246 -0.17 -3.16 7.38
C ILE A 246 0.50 -3.76 6.13
N GLY A 247 1.65 -3.20 5.76
CA GLY A 247 2.48 -3.67 4.67
C GLY A 247 3.77 -4.34 5.15
N ASP A 248 4.50 -4.92 4.21
CA ASP A 248 5.68 -5.76 4.47
C ASP A 248 6.78 -5.03 5.25
N MET A 249 7.01 -3.73 4.98
CA MET A 249 8.07 -2.97 5.69
C MET A 249 7.78 -2.81 7.18
N LEU A 250 6.51 -2.55 7.53
CA LEU A 250 6.14 -2.40 8.93
C LEU A 250 6.09 -3.75 9.66
N GLU A 251 5.77 -4.85 8.97
CA GLU A 251 5.93 -6.21 9.49
C GLU A 251 7.39 -6.50 9.81
N ILE A 252 8.32 -6.17 8.92
CA ILE A 252 9.76 -6.36 9.13
C ILE A 252 10.24 -5.52 10.31
N TRP A 253 9.99 -4.21 10.32
CA TRP A 253 10.40 -3.32 11.41
C TRP A 253 9.89 -3.79 12.78
N SER A 254 8.63 -4.23 12.81
CA SER A 254 8.02 -4.75 14.05
C SER A 254 8.52 -6.15 14.44
N ASN A 255 9.45 -6.73 13.69
CA ASN A 255 9.93 -8.11 13.87
C ASN A 255 8.78 -9.14 13.84
N GLY A 256 7.72 -8.87 13.08
CA GLY A 256 6.51 -9.69 12.97
C GLY A 256 5.49 -9.49 14.09
N GLU A 257 5.62 -8.44 14.92
CA GLU A 257 4.53 -8.09 15.85
C GLU A 257 3.29 -7.59 15.10
N PHE A 258 3.48 -6.77 14.06
CA PHE A 258 2.43 -6.38 13.13
C PHE A 258 2.43 -7.34 11.94
N VAL A 259 1.28 -7.55 11.35
CA VAL A 259 1.10 -8.56 10.30
C VAL A 259 0.65 -7.92 9.00
N ALA A 260 1.43 -8.12 7.94
CA ALA A 260 1.00 -7.83 6.58
C ALA A 260 0.03 -8.92 6.13
N THR A 261 -1.25 -8.60 6.11
CA THR A 261 -2.31 -9.57 5.87
C THR A 261 -2.68 -9.64 4.39
N SER A 262 -2.80 -10.86 3.88
CA SER A 262 -3.20 -11.11 2.50
C SER A 262 -4.61 -10.61 2.23
N HIS A 263 -4.77 -9.86 1.16
CA HIS A 263 -6.05 -9.29 0.76
C HIS A 263 -6.24 -9.36 -0.76
N ARG A 264 -7.49 -9.21 -1.19
CA ARG A 264 -7.88 -9.23 -2.60
C ARG A 264 -9.07 -8.32 -2.86
N VAL A 265 -9.32 -8.01 -4.12
CA VAL A 265 -10.54 -7.31 -4.55
C VAL A 265 -11.36 -8.25 -5.42
N ARG A 266 -12.64 -8.44 -5.07
CA ARG A 266 -13.60 -9.16 -5.91
C ARG A 266 -13.88 -8.37 -7.17
N LYS A 267 -14.11 -9.05 -8.30
CA LYS A 267 -14.76 -8.43 -9.45
C LYS A 267 -16.20 -8.07 -9.07
N VAL A 268 -16.52 -6.81 -9.24
CA VAL A 268 -17.88 -6.31 -9.12
C VAL A 268 -18.36 -5.87 -10.50
N LYS A 269 -19.67 -6.03 -10.77
CA LYS A 269 -20.26 -5.61 -12.05
C LYS A 269 -20.34 -4.09 -12.16
N GLU A 270 -20.52 -3.42 -11.03
CA GLU A 270 -20.70 -1.99 -10.93
C GLU A 270 -19.38 -1.23 -11.18
N GLU A 271 -19.51 -0.04 -11.75
CA GLU A 271 -18.39 0.89 -11.82
C GLU A 271 -17.92 1.27 -10.40
N ARG A 272 -16.60 1.19 -10.18
CA ARG A 272 -16.00 1.43 -8.88
C ARG A 272 -14.72 2.24 -9.00
N TYR A 273 -14.49 3.09 -8.01
CA TYR A 273 -13.24 3.81 -7.82
C TYR A 273 -12.58 3.42 -6.51
N SER A 274 -11.26 3.52 -6.46
CA SER A 274 -10.46 3.18 -5.27
C SER A 274 -9.21 4.04 -5.25
N PHE A 275 -8.84 4.56 -4.07
CA PHE A 275 -7.76 5.53 -3.93
C PHE A 275 -6.81 5.12 -2.80
N PRO A 276 -5.96 4.09 -3.01
CA PRO A 276 -4.92 3.74 -2.05
C PRO A 276 -3.78 4.76 -2.09
N LEU A 277 -3.38 5.25 -0.92
CA LEU A 277 -2.07 5.84 -0.68
C LEU A 277 -1.18 4.76 -0.06
N PHE A 278 -0.25 4.23 -0.84
CA PHE A 278 0.78 3.31 -0.40
C PHE A 278 1.85 4.11 0.36
N PHE A 279 1.80 4.06 1.69
CA PHE A 279 2.66 4.88 2.54
C PHE A 279 4.00 4.18 2.77
N ALA A 280 5.04 4.70 2.12
CA ALA A 280 6.39 4.16 2.15
C ALA A 280 7.30 4.90 3.15
N CYS A 281 8.45 4.33 3.47
CA CYS A 281 9.59 5.05 4.00
C CYS A 281 10.53 5.51 2.88
N ASP A 282 11.54 6.32 3.23
CA ASP A 282 12.49 6.88 2.28
C ASP A 282 13.21 5.78 1.48
N TYR A 283 13.46 6.04 0.20
CA TYR A 283 14.02 5.06 -0.76
C TYR A 283 15.28 4.35 -0.25
N HIS A 284 16.20 5.10 0.37
CA HIS A 284 17.50 4.59 0.83
C HIS A 284 17.46 3.93 2.21
N THR A 285 16.29 3.88 2.85
CA THR A 285 16.14 3.26 4.16
C THR A 285 16.40 1.76 4.09
N VAL A 286 17.30 1.28 4.94
CA VAL A 286 17.45 -0.16 5.22
C VAL A 286 16.40 -0.53 6.27
N VAL A 287 15.46 -1.37 5.89
CA VAL A 287 14.41 -1.90 6.76
C VAL A 287 14.89 -3.23 7.33
N GLU A 288 15.01 -3.29 8.64
CA GLU A 288 15.39 -4.48 9.40
C GLU A 288 14.64 -4.51 10.74
N PRO A 289 14.50 -5.65 11.38
CA PRO A 289 13.87 -5.73 12.70
C PRO A 289 14.50 -4.76 13.68
N LEU A 290 13.67 -3.90 14.30
CA LEU A 290 14.16 -2.91 15.26
C LEU A 290 14.84 -3.60 16.45
N THR A 291 15.98 -3.08 16.87
CA THR A 291 16.81 -3.69 17.94
C THR A 291 16.04 -3.89 19.24
N GLU A 292 15.14 -2.97 19.58
CA GLU A 292 14.27 -3.04 20.75
C GLU A 292 13.31 -4.25 20.66
N LEU A 293 12.84 -4.57 19.46
CA LEU A 293 11.94 -5.69 19.24
C LEU A 293 12.69 -7.01 19.11
N VAL A 294 13.89 -6.98 18.53
CA VAL A 294 14.79 -8.15 18.54
C VAL A 294 15.14 -8.53 19.98
N ALA A 295 15.46 -7.54 20.83
CA ALA A 295 15.72 -7.80 22.25
C ALA A 295 14.52 -8.38 22.99
N ARG A 296 13.29 -7.98 22.63
CA ARG A 296 12.04 -8.51 23.20
C ARG A 296 11.76 -9.95 22.76
N HIS A 297 12.08 -10.30 21.51
CA HIS A 297 11.80 -11.62 20.92
C HIS A 297 12.96 -12.60 20.98
N GLY A 298 14.16 -12.13 21.33
CA GLY A 298 15.38 -12.94 21.45
C GLY A 298 16.11 -13.20 20.13
N GLN A 299 15.49 -12.88 18.97
CA GLN A 299 16.10 -13.03 17.63
C GLN A 299 15.45 -12.10 16.62
N ALA A 300 16.17 -11.84 15.51
CA ALA A 300 15.62 -11.21 14.32
C ALA A 300 14.93 -12.25 13.45
N ASN A 301 13.66 -11.98 13.06
CA ASN A 301 12.85 -12.88 12.24
C ASN A 301 12.98 -12.60 10.73
N TYR A 302 13.55 -11.47 10.36
CA TYR A 302 13.67 -11.02 8.95
C TYR A 302 15.10 -10.56 8.67
N PRO A 303 15.64 -10.82 7.50
CA PRO A 303 16.88 -10.20 7.05
C PRO A 303 16.64 -8.73 6.66
N PRO A 304 17.69 -7.89 6.70
CA PRO A 304 17.62 -6.53 6.20
C PRO A 304 17.28 -6.47 4.72
N LEU A 305 16.54 -5.43 4.29
CA LEU A 305 16.35 -5.09 2.90
C LEU A 305 16.29 -3.57 2.71
N LYS A 306 16.70 -3.08 1.55
CA LYS A 306 16.61 -1.67 1.19
C LYS A 306 15.23 -1.40 0.60
N SER A 307 14.47 -0.50 1.24
CA SER A 307 13.07 -0.23 0.92
C SER A 307 12.84 0.08 -0.55
N GLY A 308 13.53 1.09 -1.10
CA GLY A 308 13.32 1.51 -2.48
C GLY A 308 13.71 0.46 -3.51
N ASP A 309 14.80 -0.26 -3.27
CA ASP A 309 15.25 -1.34 -4.17
C ASP A 309 14.24 -2.51 -4.16
N HIS A 310 13.65 -2.81 -3.01
CA HIS A 310 12.59 -3.81 -2.91
C HIS A 310 11.33 -3.37 -3.68
N LEU A 311 10.84 -2.16 -3.42
CA LEU A 311 9.67 -1.61 -4.14
C LEU A 311 9.89 -1.61 -5.65
N TYR A 312 11.05 -1.13 -6.11
CA TYR A 312 11.37 -1.09 -7.54
C TYR A 312 11.46 -2.49 -8.15
N ALA A 313 12.04 -3.47 -7.43
CA ALA A 313 12.08 -4.86 -7.88
C ALA A 313 10.68 -5.49 -8.03
N GLN A 314 9.77 -5.23 -7.10
CA GLN A 314 8.37 -5.67 -7.21
C GLN A 314 7.68 -5.01 -8.41
N THR A 315 7.87 -3.71 -8.59
CA THR A 315 7.33 -2.93 -9.71
C THR A 315 7.82 -3.47 -11.07
N ILE A 316 9.13 -3.75 -11.21
CA ILE A 316 9.71 -4.34 -12.45
C ILE A 316 9.01 -5.66 -12.79
N GLN A 317 8.70 -6.48 -11.81
CA GLN A 317 8.13 -7.80 -12.03
C GLN A 317 6.62 -7.79 -12.31
N THR A 318 5.91 -6.70 -11.98
CA THR A 318 4.45 -6.60 -12.13
C THR A 318 4.00 -5.79 -13.34
N PHE A 319 4.79 -4.81 -13.79
CA PHE A 319 4.44 -3.95 -14.92
C PHE A 319 5.03 -4.46 -16.23
N ARG A 320 4.19 -4.53 -17.29
CA ARG A 320 4.56 -5.05 -18.60
C ARG A 320 5.74 -4.29 -19.20
N TYR A 321 5.67 -2.95 -19.25
CA TYR A 321 6.73 -2.13 -19.87
C TYR A 321 8.09 -2.27 -19.17
N LEU A 322 8.10 -2.50 -17.85
CA LEU A 322 9.34 -2.73 -17.12
C LEU A 322 9.88 -4.13 -17.34
N ARG A 323 9.00 -5.14 -17.42
CA ARG A 323 9.43 -6.49 -17.81
C ARG A 323 10.03 -6.52 -19.23
N GLU A 324 9.46 -5.77 -20.17
CA GLU A 324 9.99 -5.63 -21.53
C GLU A 324 11.37 -4.96 -21.49
N ARG A 325 11.55 -3.87 -20.75
CA ARG A 325 12.84 -3.21 -20.57
C ARG A 325 13.88 -4.11 -19.89
N LEU A 326 13.48 -4.90 -18.90
CA LEU A 326 14.34 -5.89 -18.26
C LEU A 326 14.78 -6.97 -19.27
N ALA A 327 13.85 -7.47 -20.08
CA ALA A 327 14.16 -8.49 -21.10
C ALA A 327 15.08 -7.97 -22.22
N HIS A 328 15.00 -6.67 -22.55
CA HIS A 328 15.89 -6.01 -23.50
C HIS A 328 17.26 -5.62 -22.90
N GLY A 329 17.40 -5.69 -21.57
CA GLY A 329 18.64 -5.28 -20.89
C GLY A 329 18.76 -3.78 -20.64
N ASP A 330 17.69 -3.00 -20.83
CA ASP A 330 17.66 -1.55 -20.57
C ASP A 330 17.70 -1.22 -19.08
N ILE A 331 17.22 -2.13 -18.25
CA ILE A 331 17.25 -2.07 -16.78
C ILE A 331 17.65 -3.42 -16.21
N THR A 332 18.07 -3.44 -14.95
CA THR A 332 18.39 -4.65 -14.19
C THR A 332 17.60 -4.70 -12.91
N LEU A 333 17.33 -5.90 -12.40
CA LEU A 333 16.79 -6.05 -11.06
C LEU A 333 17.81 -5.56 -10.03
N PRO A 334 17.37 -4.82 -8.98
CA PRO A 334 18.22 -4.49 -7.85
C PRO A 334 18.86 -5.74 -7.22
N GLU A 335 20.06 -5.57 -6.65
CA GLU A 335 20.73 -6.65 -5.91
C GLU A 335 19.85 -7.15 -4.74
N GLY A 336 19.74 -8.45 -4.58
CA GLY A 336 18.88 -9.06 -3.56
C GLY A 336 17.38 -9.00 -3.86
N ALA A 337 16.98 -8.67 -5.11
CA ALA A 337 15.58 -8.67 -5.53
C ALA A 337 14.89 -10.01 -5.21
N ARG A 338 13.69 -9.92 -4.62
CA ARG A 338 12.88 -11.08 -4.25
C ARG A 338 11.76 -11.29 -5.26
N ALA A 339 11.27 -12.53 -5.35
CA ALA A 339 10.10 -12.83 -6.15
C ALA A 339 8.86 -12.08 -5.65
N VAL A 340 7.93 -11.77 -6.53
CA VAL A 340 6.66 -11.11 -6.22
C VAL A 340 5.91 -11.88 -5.14
N GLY A 341 5.44 -11.16 -4.10
CA GLY A 341 4.68 -11.74 -3.01
C GLY A 341 5.42 -12.78 -2.18
N SER A 342 6.76 -12.70 -2.08
CA SER A 342 7.59 -13.62 -1.29
C SER A 342 7.73 -13.21 0.18
N LEU A 343 7.16 -12.09 0.59
CA LEU A 343 7.13 -11.59 1.96
C LEU A 343 5.72 -11.69 2.56
N GLY A 344 5.62 -11.38 3.84
CA GLY A 344 4.36 -11.37 4.58
C GLY A 344 3.66 -12.72 4.63
N GLN A 345 2.39 -12.71 4.93
CA GLN A 345 1.54 -13.90 5.04
C GLN A 345 1.43 -14.67 3.71
N HIS A 346 1.39 -13.95 2.60
CA HIS A 346 1.28 -14.55 1.27
C HIS A 346 2.52 -15.38 0.91
N GLY A 347 3.71 -14.84 1.18
CA GLY A 347 4.98 -15.54 0.95
C GLY A 347 5.13 -16.80 1.80
N LYS A 348 4.77 -16.72 3.08
CA LYS A 348 4.82 -17.86 4.02
C LYS A 348 3.91 -19.01 3.57
N ARG A 349 2.71 -18.74 3.07
CA ARG A 349 1.79 -19.77 2.55
C ARG A 349 2.30 -20.42 1.26
N LYS A 350 2.92 -19.63 0.39
CA LYS A 350 3.52 -20.14 -0.83
C LYS A 350 4.65 -21.12 -0.54
N GLU A 351 5.52 -20.80 0.43
CA GLU A 351 6.59 -21.69 0.88
C GLU A 351 6.08 -22.97 1.55
N GLN A 352 4.94 -22.93 2.25
CA GLN A 352 4.31 -24.12 2.84
C GLN A 352 3.75 -25.03 1.76
N HIS A 353 3.07 -24.48 0.76
CA HIS A 353 2.47 -25.26 -0.33
C HIS A 353 3.51 -25.93 -1.23
N ASP A 354 4.67 -25.26 -1.43
CA ASP A 354 5.79 -25.83 -2.21
C ASP A 354 6.55 -26.95 -1.44
N LYS A 355 6.36 -27.06 -0.12
CA LYS A 355 6.95 -28.09 0.75
C LYS A 355 6.05 -29.30 0.97
N GLU A 356 4.76 -29.23 0.64
CA GLU A 356 3.86 -30.37 0.69
C GLU A 356 4.20 -31.32 -0.48
N PRO A 357 4.44 -32.62 -0.20
CA PRO A 357 4.70 -33.58 -1.27
C PRO A 357 3.48 -33.65 -2.18
N LYS A 358 3.69 -33.45 -3.48
CA LYS A 358 2.67 -33.69 -4.50
C LYS A 358 2.35 -35.20 -4.48
N GLU A 359 1.22 -35.58 -3.90
CA GLU A 359 0.68 -36.93 -4.00
C GLU A 359 0.32 -37.28 -5.45
#